data_90f4a097df48bd9d22c091c1e85da41d
#
_entry.id   90f4a097df48bd9d22c091c1e85da41d
#
_cell.length_a   1.000
_cell.length_b   1.000
_cell.length_c   1.000
_cell.angle_alpha   90.00
_cell.angle_beta   90.00
_cell.angle_gamma   90.00
#
_symmetry.space_group_name_H-M   'P 1'
#
loop_
_entity.id
_entity.type
_entity.pdbx_description
1 polymer ?
#
loop_
_entity_poly.entity_id
_entity_poly.type
_entity_poly.pdbx_seq_one_letter_code
_entity_poly.pdbx_strand_id
1 'polypeptide(L)'
;MSQNWGQVQVRAGVTLLYAHWEGFVKSAAYAYLDFVNTKGHRYEELADCFVAIGVRKRLGTLVASKKSLLHIAVIDFIRTGMSDRAELRPKSVIDTQSNLSSAVFANIATTIGLKTAAYEPRFHLIDESLLARRNRIAHGEHLDLDVNGWRTLADEVVLLMRQVKTDIENSASLSRFLRTIHMVGTQATTG
;
A
#
# COMPACT_ATOMS: atom_id res chain seq x y z
N MET A 1 -10.07 -26.35 33.42
CA MET A 1 -10.10 -24.87 33.38
C MET A 1 -8.96 -24.23 32.61
N SER A 2 -7.71 -24.76 32.60
CA SER A 2 -6.54 -24.15 31.94
C SER A 2 -6.60 -24.11 30.41
N GLN A 3 -7.20 -25.10 29.74
CA GLN A 3 -7.29 -25.13 28.27
C GLN A 3 -8.16 -24.00 27.70
N ASN A 4 -9.18 -23.55 28.42
CA ASN A 4 -10.06 -22.48 27.95
C ASN A 4 -9.37 -21.09 27.94
N TRP A 5 -8.51 -20.82 28.92
CA TRP A 5 -7.75 -19.58 28.98
C TRP A 5 -6.74 -19.44 27.84
N GLY A 6 -6.03 -20.52 27.47
CA GLY A 6 -5.09 -20.52 26.35
C GLY A 6 -5.76 -20.15 25.02
N GLN A 7 -6.94 -20.70 24.77
CA GLN A 7 -7.71 -20.40 23.55
C GLN A 7 -8.21 -18.94 23.53
N VAL A 8 -8.65 -18.40 24.65
CA VAL A 8 -9.06 -16.99 24.75
C VAL A 8 -7.88 -16.05 24.44
N GLN A 9 -6.71 -16.35 24.98
CA GLN A 9 -5.50 -15.56 24.73
C GLN A 9 -5.06 -15.64 23.27
N VAL A 10 -5.09 -16.82 22.64
CA VAL A 10 -4.74 -17.00 21.23
C VAL A 10 -5.71 -16.21 20.33
N ARG A 11 -7.02 -16.28 20.58
CA ARG A 11 -8.03 -15.51 19.84
C ARG A 11 -7.79 -13.99 19.95
N ALA A 12 -7.57 -13.50 21.17
CA ALA A 12 -7.22 -12.09 21.40
C ALA A 12 -5.92 -11.71 20.68
N GLY A 13 -4.90 -12.59 20.75
CA GLY A 13 -3.60 -12.40 20.09
C GLY A 13 -3.71 -12.27 18.57
N VAL A 14 -4.50 -13.13 17.91
CA VAL A 14 -4.74 -13.06 16.45
C VAL A 14 -5.43 -11.75 16.07
N THR A 15 -6.45 -11.35 16.84
CA THR A 15 -7.19 -10.12 16.57
C THR A 15 -6.29 -8.87 16.70
N LEU A 16 -5.46 -8.83 17.75
CA LEU A 16 -4.51 -7.75 17.96
C LEU A 16 -3.41 -7.74 16.89
N LEU A 17 -2.90 -8.91 16.51
CA LEU A 17 -1.88 -9.04 15.48
C LEU A 17 -2.39 -8.51 14.13
N TYR A 18 -3.63 -8.84 13.77
CA TYR A 18 -4.27 -8.30 12.57
C TYR A 18 -4.42 -6.77 12.65
N ALA A 19 -4.89 -6.24 13.78
CA ALA A 19 -5.04 -4.81 13.96
C ALA A 19 -3.71 -4.06 13.86
N HIS A 20 -2.62 -4.65 14.39
CA HIS A 20 -1.27 -4.11 14.26
C HIS A 20 -0.78 -4.16 12.82
N TRP A 21 -0.99 -5.26 12.10
CA TRP A 21 -0.66 -5.39 10.68
C TRP A 21 -1.36 -4.32 9.84
N GLU A 22 -2.69 -4.22 9.95
CA GLU A 22 -3.48 -3.24 9.21
C GLU A 22 -3.09 -1.80 9.56
N GLY A 23 -2.97 -1.49 10.84
CA GLY A 23 -2.55 -0.18 11.33
C GLY A 23 -1.15 0.21 10.89
N PHE A 24 -0.21 -0.75 10.89
CA PHE A 24 1.15 -0.55 10.40
C PHE A 24 1.18 -0.21 8.91
N VAL A 25 0.54 -1.02 8.05
CA VAL A 25 0.51 -0.79 6.60
C VAL A 25 -0.04 0.59 6.27
N LYS A 26 -1.16 0.95 6.91
CA LYS A 26 -1.79 2.26 6.74
C LYS A 26 -0.87 3.40 7.16
N SER A 27 -0.29 3.30 8.36
CA SER A 27 0.57 4.35 8.91
C SER A 27 1.88 4.50 8.14
N ALA A 28 2.50 3.39 7.72
CA ALA A 28 3.74 3.40 6.95
C ALA A 28 3.51 4.01 5.55
N ALA A 29 2.42 3.64 4.88
CA ALA A 29 2.05 4.23 3.59
C ALA A 29 1.78 5.74 3.71
N TYR A 30 1.07 6.17 4.76
CA TYR A 30 0.83 7.59 5.02
C TYR A 30 2.14 8.36 5.24
N ALA A 31 3.01 7.84 6.11
CA ALA A 31 4.29 8.47 6.43
C ALA A 31 5.16 8.62 5.18
N TYR A 32 5.17 7.60 4.31
CA TYR A 32 5.94 7.67 3.08
C TYR A 32 5.37 8.68 2.07
N LEU A 33 4.05 8.71 1.88
CA LEU A 33 3.42 9.72 1.01
C LEU A 33 3.63 11.14 1.54
N ASP A 34 3.57 11.34 2.86
CA ASP A 34 3.85 12.61 3.51
C ASP A 34 5.30 13.03 3.29
N PHE A 35 6.24 12.08 3.45
CA PHE A 35 7.66 12.31 3.15
C PHE A 35 7.86 12.77 1.70
N VAL A 36 7.28 12.07 0.71
CA VAL A 36 7.38 12.47 -0.70
C VAL A 36 6.76 13.86 -0.92
N ASN A 37 5.61 14.12 -0.31
CA ASN A 37 4.91 15.39 -0.42
C ASN A 37 5.73 16.58 0.13
N THR A 38 6.46 16.37 1.25
CA THR A 38 7.32 17.42 1.84
C THR A 38 8.53 17.75 0.98
N LYS A 39 8.95 16.87 0.06
CA LYS A 39 10.05 17.15 -0.89
C LYS A 39 9.69 18.23 -1.90
N GLY A 40 8.41 18.46 -2.15
CA GLY A 40 7.94 19.58 -2.97
C GLY A 40 8.19 19.45 -4.46
N HIS A 41 8.38 18.23 -4.95
CA HIS A 41 8.57 17.94 -6.37
C HIS A 41 7.34 18.30 -7.21
N ARG A 42 7.57 18.55 -8.51
CA ARG A 42 6.50 18.68 -9.51
C ARG A 42 6.01 17.30 -9.93
N TYR A 43 4.78 17.22 -10.46
CA TYR A 43 4.26 15.92 -10.93
C TYR A 43 5.16 15.27 -12.00
N GLU A 44 5.72 16.05 -12.94
CA GLU A 44 6.60 15.55 -14.00
C GLU A 44 7.91 14.92 -13.50
N GLU A 45 8.33 15.25 -12.27
CA GLU A 45 9.53 14.71 -11.63
C GLU A 45 9.26 13.40 -10.89
N LEU A 46 7.98 13.10 -10.59
CA LEU A 46 7.59 11.94 -9.78
C LEU A 46 7.35 10.69 -10.64
N ALA A 47 7.53 9.53 -10.03
CA ALA A 47 7.14 8.27 -10.63
C ALA A 47 5.62 8.22 -10.85
N ASP A 48 5.17 7.48 -11.87
CA ASP A 48 3.78 7.47 -12.36
C ASP A 48 2.75 7.13 -11.28
N CYS A 49 3.09 6.28 -10.31
CA CYS A 49 2.20 5.96 -9.18
C CYS A 49 1.83 7.19 -8.33
N PHE A 50 2.77 8.13 -8.12
CA PHE A 50 2.50 9.37 -7.40
C PHE A 50 1.74 10.39 -8.26
N VAL A 51 2.02 10.44 -9.56
CA VAL A 51 1.22 11.23 -10.51
C VAL A 51 -0.23 10.76 -10.50
N ALA A 52 -0.45 9.43 -10.53
CA ALA A 52 -1.78 8.84 -10.47
C ALA A 52 -2.56 9.25 -9.21
N ILE A 53 -1.88 9.43 -8.06
CA ILE A 53 -2.51 9.95 -6.83
C ILE A 53 -3.07 11.36 -7.06
N GLY A 54 -2.28 12.26 -7.63
CA GLY A 54 -2.71 13.64 -7.91
C GLY A 54 -3.88 13.73 -8.88
N VAL A 55 -3.91 12.82 -9.86
CA VAL A 55 -4.97 12.78 -10.90
C VAL A 55 -6.21 12.04 -10.43
N ARG A 56 -6.12 11.14 -9.44
CA ARG A 56 -7.20 10.24 -9.00
C ARG A 56 -8.54 10.93 -8.74
N LYS A 57 -8.53 12.08 -8.07
CA LYS A 57 -9.76 12.85 -7.81
C LYS A 57 -10.42 13.33 -9.11
N ARG A 58 -9.60 13.79 -10.06
CA ARG A 58 -10.08 14.26 -11.37
C ARG A 58 -10.61 13.08 -12.19
N LEU A 59 -9.90 11.95 -12.20
CA LEU A 59 -10.32 10.71 -12.87
C LEU A 59 -11.61 10.13 -12.27
N GLY A 60 -11.75 10.09 -10.94
CA GLY A 60 -12.97 9.60 -10.28
C GLY A 60 -14.21 10.41 -10.66
N THR A 61 -14.06 11.72 -10.81
CA THR A 61 -15.13 12.60 -11.31
C THR A 61 -15.45 12.34 -12.79
N LEU A 62 -14.47 11.93 -13.58
CA LEU A 62 -14.64 11.58 -14.99
C LEU A 62 -15.47 10.31 -15.20
N VAL A 63 -15.12 9.24 -14.50
CA VAL A 63 -15.80 7.94 -14.60
C VAL A 63 -17.29 8.06 -14.22
N ALA A 64 -17.59 8.94 -13.24
CA ALA A 64 -18.96 9.21 -12.79
C ALA A 64 -19.74 10.18 -13.67
N SER A 65 -19.09 10.86 -14.62
CA SER A 65 -19.73 11.94 -15.40
C SER A 65 -19.59 11.73 -16.90
N LYS A 66 -20.72 11.88 -17.61
CA LYS A 66 -20.77 11.94 -19.08
C LYS A 66 -20.46 13.36 -19.64
N LYS A 67 -20.03 14.30 -18.80
CA LYS A 67 -19.81 15.70 -19.21
C LYS A 67 -18.43 15.87 -19.85
N SER A 68 -18.39 16.25 -21.11
CA SER A 68 -17.17 16.50 -21.91
C SER A 68 -16.20 17.49 -21.26
N LEU A 69 -16.70 18.49 -20.51
CA LEU A 69 -15.88 19.46 -19.79
C LEU A 69 -14.92 18.82 -18.76
N LEU A 70 -15.35 17.71 -18.11
CA LEU A 70 -14.49 17.01 -17.16
C LEU A 70 -13.37 16.24 -17.86
N HIS A 71 -13.66 15.67 -19.04
CA HIS A 71 -12.66 15.02 -19.88
C HIS A 71 -11.59 16.02 -20.34
N ILE A 72 -12.06 17.21 -20.78
CA ILE A 72 -11.16 18.30 -21.19
C ILE A 72 -10.27 18.73 -20.02
N ALA A 73 -10.81 18.88 -18.81
CA ALA A 73 -10.04 19.28 -17.63
C ALA A 73 -8.93 18.30 -17.24
N VAL A 74 -9.11 16.98 -17.49
CA VAL A 74 -8.03 16.00 -17.27
C VAL A 74 -6.95 16.11 -18.34
N ILE A 75 -7.35 16.28 -19.61
CA ILE A 75 -6.37 16.49 -20.69
C ILE A 75 -5.58 17.78 -20.47
N ASP A 76 -6.26 18.84 -20.02
CA ASP A 76 -5.61 20.11 -19.69
C ASP A 76 -4.61 19.92 -18.55
N PHE A 77 -4.98 19.22 -17.48
CA PHE A 77 -4.04 18.88 -16.41
C PHE A 77 -2.83 18.08 -16.91
N ILE A 78 -3.03 17.09 -17.78
CA ILE A 78 -1.92 16.29 -18.34
C ILE A 78 -0.98 17.17 -19.16
N ARG A 79 -1.53 18.18 -19.84
CA ARG A 79 -0.74 19.09 -20.71
C ARG A 79 -0.05 20.21 -19.96
N THR A 80 -0.68 20.77 -18.95
CA THR A 80 -0.23 22.00 -18.27
C THR A 80 0.03 21.83 -16.80
N GLY A 81 -0.71 20.98 -16.10
CA GLY A 81 -0.60 20.78 -14.66
C GLY A 81 0.52 19.83 -14.21
N MET A 82 1.25 19.22 -15.15
CA MET A 82 2.38 18.35 -14.80
C MET A 82 3.57 19.12 -14.22
N SER A 83 3.70 20.40 -14.55
CA SER A 83 4.69 21.31 -13.98
C SER A 83 4.30 21.88 -12.61
N ASP A 84 3.07 21.66 -12.16
CA ASP A 84 2.62 22.09 -10.85
C ASP A 84 3.30 21.26 -9.74
N ARG A 85 3.44 21.87 -8.55
CA ARG A 85 3.86 21.15 -7.36
C ARG A 85 2.85 20.04 -7.03
N ALA A 86 3.37 18.83 -6.81
CA ALA A 86 2.53 17.69 -6.49
C ALA A 86 1.86 17.83 -5.12
N GLU A 87 0.57 17.51 -5.05
CA GLU A 87 -0.23 17.42 -3.84
C GLU A 87 -0.68 15.97 -3.63
N LEU A 88 0.09 15.24 -2.86
CA LEU A 88 -0.24 13.86 -2.48
C LEU A 88 -1.09 13.91 -1.21
N ARG A 89 -2.36 13.52 -1.30
CA ARG A 89 -3.30 13.51 -0.16
C ARG A 89 -3.45 12.08 0.39
N PRO A 90 -2.63 11.65 1.36
CA PRO A 90 -2.58 10.25 1.81
C PRO A 90 -3.93 9.71 2.26
N LYS A 91 -4.70 10.50 3.01
CA LYS A 91 -6.00 10.10 3.57
C LYS A 91 -7.07 9.78 2.52
N SER A 92 -6.94 10.28 1.29
CA SER A 92 -7.90 10.03 0.21
C SER A 92 -7.52 8.84 -0.67
N VAL A 93 -6.35 8.24 -0.45
CA VAL A 93 -5.74 7.28 -1.37
C VAL A 93 -5.51 5.93 -0.72
N ILE A 94 -5.10 5.93 0.55
CA ILE A 94 -4.82 4.70 1.31
C ILE A 94 -6.09 4.30 2.06
N ASP A 95 -6.73 3.25 1.59
CA ASP A 95 -7.91 2.65 2.20
C ASP A 95 -7.66 1.15 2.39
N THR A 96 -7.71 0.70 3.63
CA THR A 96 -7.58 -0.72 4.00
C THR A 96 -8.89 -1.48 3.88
N GLN A 97 -9.99 -0.78 3.54
CA GLN A 97 -11.35 -1.31 3.41
C GLN A 97 -11.84 -2.05 4.65
N SER A 98 -11.28 -1.75 5.83
CA SER A 98 -11.51 -2.44 7.11
C SER A 98 -11.25 -3.96 7.04
N ASN A 99 -10.59 -4.42 5.98
CA ASN A 99 -10.34 -5.83 5.68
C ASN A 99 -9.11 -5.96 4.78
N LEU A 100 -7.92 -5.78 5.36
CA LEU A 100 -6.65 -5.74 4.63
C LEU A 100 -6.28 -7.14 4.11
N SER A 101 -6.83 -7.51 2.95
CA SER A 101 -6.45 -8.69 2.19
C SER A 101 -5.14 -8.48 1.42
N SER A 102 -4.56 -9.55 0.87
CA SER A 102 -3.38 -9.47 0.01
C SER A 102 -3.62 -8.58 -1.21
N ALA A 103 -4.82 -8.64 -1.81
CA ALA A 103 -5.20 -7.78 -2.93
C ALA A 103 -5.26 -6.30 -2.54
N VAL A 104 -5.83 -5.97 -1.36
CA VAL A 104 -5.86 -4.60 -0.84
C VAL A 104 -4.44 -4.13 -0.49
N PHE A 105 -3.64 -4.99 0.15
CA PHE A 105 -2.23 -4.70 0.43
C PHE A 105 -1.43 -4.45 -0.86
N ALA A 106 -1.58 -5.29 -1.89
CA ALA A 106 -0.90 -5.13 -3.18
C ALA A 106 -1.28 -3.81 -3.87
N ASN A 107 -2.56 -3.42 -3.81
CA ASN A 107 -3.00 -2.13 -4.32
C ASN A 107 -2.36 -0.94 -3.57
N ILE A 108 -2.26 -1.01 -2.23
CA ILE A 108 -1.58 0.01 -1.42
C ILE A 108 -0.09 0.05 -1.79
N ALA A 109 0.59 -1.10 -1.84
CA ALA A 109 1.99 -1.22 -2.21
C ALA A 109 2.28 -0.60 -3.59
N THR A 110 1.46 -0.93 -4.59
CA THR A 110 1.55 -0.33 -5.94
C THR A 110 1.34 1.18 -5.89
N THR A 111 0.37 1.65 -5.12
CA THR A 111 0.06 3.08 -4.99
C THR A 111 1.24 3.89 -4.46
N ILE A 112 2.05 3.31 -3.58
CA ILE A 112 3.27 3.94 -3.04
C ILE A 112 4.55 3.52 -3.78
N GLY A 113 4.43 2.86 -4.93
CA GLY A 113 5.56 2.51 -5.80
C GLY A 113 6.42 1.33 -5.32
N LEU A 114 5.91 0.48 -4.42
CA LEU A 114 6.59 -0.76 -4.05
C LEU A 114 6.32 -1.88 -5.06
N LYS A 115 7.30 -2.75 -5.28
CA LYS A 115 7.18 -3.91 -6.17
C LYS A 115 6.42 -5.04 -5.46
N THR A 116 5.20 -5.34 -5.90
CA THR A 116 4.31 -6.34 -5.28
C THR A 116 4.83 -7.77 -5.40
N ALA A 117 5.55 -8.10 -6.46
CA ALA A 117 6.12 -9.45 -6.68
C ALA A 117 6.98 -9.95 -5.50
N ALA A 118 7.61 -9.05 -4.75
CA ALA A 118 8.39 -9.41 -3.56
C ALA A 118 7.53 -9.93 -2.40
N TYR A 119 6.22 -9.66 -2.41
CA TYR A 119 5.27 -10.01 -1.35
C TYR A 119 4.34 -11.17 -1.73
N GLU A 120 4.23 -11.52 -3.01
CA GLU A 120 3.34 -12.59 -3.50
C GLU A 120 3.51 -13.92 -2.72
N PRO A 121 4.73 -14.37 -2.37
CA PRO A 121 4.91 -15.58 -1.56
C PRO A 121 4.27 -15.50 -0.16
N ARG A 122 3.95 -14.28 0.32
CA ARG A 122 3.34 -14.01 1.62
C ARG A 122 1.82 -13.76 1.55
N PHE A 123 1.20 -13.82 0.37
CA PHE A 123 -0.23 -13.54 0.24
C PHE A 123 -1.09 -14.57 0.99
N HIS A 124 -0.69 -15.85 0.98
CA HIS A 124 -1.36 -16.87 1.80
C HIS A 124 -1.29 -16.57 3.31
N LEU A 125 -0.15 -16.04 3.80
CA LEU A 125 -0.02 -15.60 5.19
C LEU A 125 -1.05 -14.50 5.52
N ILE A 126 -1.22 -13.52 4.63
CA ILE A 126 -2.16 -12.41 4.83
C ILE A 126 -3.60 -12.92 4.81
N ASP A 127 -4.00 -13.65 3.76
CA ASP A 127 -5.39 -13.99 3.51
C ASP A 127 -5.89 -15.14 4.40
N GLU A 128 -5.16 -16.26 4.42
CA GLU A 128 -5.62 -17.48 5.08
C GLU A 128 -5.16 -17.55 6.54
N SER A 129 -3.88 -17.21 6.77
CA SER A 129 -3.33 -17.40 8.11
C SER A 129 -3.70 -16.28 9.08
N LEU A 130 -3.85 -15.04 8.60
CA LEU A 130 -4.14 -13.89 9.46
C LEU A 130 -5.59 -13.40 9.30
N LEU A 131 -6.00 -12.99 8.10
CA LEU A 131 -7.30 -12.37 7.86
C LEU A 131 -8.47 -13.36 8.06
N ALA A 132 -8.40 -14.55 7.46
CA ALA A 132 -9.46 -15.54 7.60
C ALA A 132 -9.64 -15.96 9.06
N ARG A 133 -8.54 -16.14 9.81
CA ARG A 133 -8.61 -16.46 11.24
C ARG A 133 -9.25 -15.34 12.05
N ARG A 134 -8.88 -14.08 11.79
CA ARG A 134 -9.52 -12.92 12.46
C ARG A 134 -11.01 -12.86 12.16
N ASN A 135 -11.41 -13.12 10.92
CA ASN A 135 -12.83 -13.14 10.54
C ASN A 135 -13.60 -14.25 11.24
N ARG A 136 -13.07 -15.49 11.31
CA ARG A 136 -13.66 -16.58 12.10
C ARG A 136 -13.86 -16.19 13.57
N ILE A 137 -12.86 -15.51 14.16
CA ILE A 137 -12.97 -15.02 15.53
C ILE A 137 -14.10 -14.01 15.67
N ALA A 138 -14.22 -13.05 14.74
CA ALA A 138 -15.26 -12.03 14.74
C ALA A 138 -16.68 -12.63 14.60
N HIS A 139 -16.82 -13.74 13.88
CA HIS A 139 -18.08 -14.47 13.74
C HIS A 139 -18.34 -15.50 14.86
N GLY A 140 -17.48 -15.59 15.88
CA GLY A 140 -17.65 -16.52 17.00
C GLY A 140 -17.32 -17.98 16.65
N GLU A 141 -16.72 -18.23 15.48
CA GLU A 141 -16.39 -19.57 15.00
C GLU A 141 -15.21 -20.18 15.77
N HIS A 142 -15.09 -21.51 15.70
CA HIS A 142 -13.96 -22.23 16.28
C HIS A 142 -12.64 -21.85 15.56
N LEU A 143 -11.59 -21.63 16.35
CA LEU A 143 -10.24 -21.38 15.85
C LEU A 143 -9.35 -22.58 16.20
N ASP A 144 -8.90 -23.29 15.18
CA ASP A 144 -7.90 -24.35 15.33
C ASP A 144 -6.49 -23.72 15.22
N LEU A 145 -6.03 -23.19 16.35
CA LEU A 145 -4.71 -22.62 16.51
C LEU A 145 -4.29 -22.73 17.98
N ASP A 146 -3.16 -23.35 18.22
CA ASP A 146 -2.56 -23.39 19.55
C ASP A 146 -1.59 -22.24 19.80
N VAL A 147 -1.01 -22.19 20.99
CA VAL A 147 -0.06 -21.13 21.39
C VAL A 147 1.19 -21.12 20.51
N ASN A 148 1.68 -22.30 20.10
CA ASN A 148 2.90 -22.38 19.28
C ASN A 148 2.60 -21.92 17.84
N GLY A 149 1.48 -22.34 17.27
CA GLY A 149 1.03 -21.85 15.96
C GLY A 149 0.79 -20.35 15.96
N TRP A 150 0.26 -19.78 17.05
CA TRP A 150 0.11 -18.33 17.19
C TRP A 150 1.47 -17.61 17.21
N ARG A 151 2.47 -18.13 17.93
CA ARG A 151 3.82 -17.57 17.96
C ARG A 151 4.45 -17.56 16.57
N THR A 152 4.38 -18.68 15.85
CA THR A 152 4.86 -18.79 14.47
C THR A 152 4.19 -17.76 13.57
N LEU A 153 2.85 -17.65 13.65
CA LEU A 153 2.10 -16.65 12.89
C LEU A 153 2.54 -15.21 13.22
N ALA A 154 2.74 -14.90 14.49
CA ALA A 154 3.19 -13.58 14.94
C ALA A 154 4.58 -13.24 14.40
N ASP A 155 5.53 -14.19 14.48
CA ASP A 155 6.87 -14.01 13.93
C ASP A 155 6.88 -13.77 12.42
N GLU A 156 6.09 -14.53 11.66
CA GLU A 156 5.95 -14.36 10.21
C GLU A 156 5.35 -13.00 9.83
N VAL A 157 4.32 -12.55 10.55
CA VAL A 157 3.72 -11.23 10.31
C VAL A 157 4.70 -10.11 10.66
N VAL A 158 5.45 -10.23 11.76
CA VAL A 158 6.49 -9.26 12.13
C VAL A 158 7.60 -9.20 11.07
N LEU A 159 8.01 -10.34 10.51
CA LEU A 159 8.98 -10.37 9.41
C LEU A 159 8.46 -9.65 8.17
N LEU A 160 7.18 -9.87 7.82
CA LEU A 160 6.54 -9.16 6.71
C LEU A 160 6.49 -7.64 6.96
N MET A 161 6.12 -7.21 8.18
CA MET A 161 6.13 -5.79 8.55
C MET A 161 7.53 -5.18 8.41
N ARG A 162 8.57 -5.89 8.85
CA ARG A 162 9.96 -5.45 8.70
C ARG A 162 10.38 -5.34 7.23
N GLN A 163 9.97 -6.29 6.39
CA GLN A 163 10.23 -6.22 4.95
C GLN A 163 9.59 -4.97 4.34
N VAL A 164 8.31 -4.74 4.58
CA VAL A 164 7.61 -3.54 4.08
C VAL A 164 8.27 -2.25 4.56
N LYS A 165 8.64 -2.19 5.86
CA LYS A 165 9.38 -1.05 6.43
C LYS A 165 10.68 -0.79 5.66
N THR A 166 11.50 -1.83 5.49
CA THR A 166 12.79 -1.73 4.81
C THR A 166 12.63 -1.28 3.36
N ASP A 167 11.62 -1.79 2.64
CA ASP A 167 11.38 -1.42 1.25
C ASP A 167 10.93 0.04 1.12
N ILE A 168 10.13 0.55 2.06
CA ILE A 168 9.76 1.96 2.13
C ILE A 168 10.98 2.83 2.44
N GLU A 169 11.80 2.46 3.41
CA GLU A 169 13.01 3.20 3.78
C GLU A 169 14.02 3.23 2.62
N ASN A 170 14.21 2.11 1.94
CA ASN A 170 15.05 2.04 0.74
C ASN A 170 14.49 2.91 -0.39
N SER A 171 13.16 2.92 -0.58
CA SER A 171 12.52 3.73 -1.61
C SER A 171 12.69 5.23 -1.32
N ALA A 172 12.61 5.62 -0.04
CA ALA A 172 12.86 7.00 0.39
C ALA A 172 14.33 7.40 0.23
N SER A 173 15.25 6.57 0.71
CA SER A 173 16.70 6.84 0.72
C SER A 173 17.29 6.88 -0.69
N LEU A 174 16.81 6.01 -1.58
CA LEU A 174 17.27 5.91 -2.98
C LEU A 174 16.45 6.78 -3.92
N SER A 175 15.58 7.65 -3.38
CA SER A 175 14.72 8.55 -4.16
C SER A 175 13.92 7.85 -5.26
N ARG A 176 13.45 6.61 -5.01
CA ARG A 176 12.68 5.81 -5.99
C ARG A 176 11.29 6.39 -6.28
N PHE A 177 10.91 7.41 -5.56
CA PHE A 177 9.71 8.21 -5.83
C PHE A 177 9.89 9.15 -7.04
N LEU A 178 11.12 9.35 -7.51
CA LEU A 178 11.40 10.13 -8.71
C LEU A 178 11.24 9.28 -9.97
N ARG A 179 10.86 9.94 -11.06
CA ARG A 179 10.77 9.34 -12.38
C ARG A 179 12.16 8.93 -12.87
N THR A 180 12.33 7.68 -13.25
CA THR A 180 13.55 7.24 -13.92
C THR A 180 13.52 7.73 -15.37
N ILE A 181 14.35 8.70 -15.71
CA ILE A 181 14.55 9.14 -17.09
C ILE A 181 15.48 8.13 -17.74
N HIS A 182 14.94 7.22 -18.56
CA HIS A 182 15.76 6.46 -19.49
C HIS A 182 16.27 7.43 -20.55
N MET A 183 17.52 7.86 -20.45
CA MET A 183 18.18 8.54 -21.56
C MET A 183 18.24 7.55 -22.73
N VAL A 184 17.37 7.73 -23.71
CA VAL A 184 17.51 7.06 -25.00
C VAL A 184 18.80 7.57 -25.60
N GLY A 185 19.84 6.74 -25.57
CA GLY A 185 21.15 7.09 -26.16
C GLY A 185 20.95 7.40 -27.63
N THR A 186 21.13 8.66 -27.98
CA THR A 186 21.29 9.08 -29.36
C THR A 186 22.56 8.43 -29.88
N GLN A 187 22.42 7.32 -30.60
CA GLN A 187 23.54 6.80 -31.40
C GLN A 187 23.83 7.86 -32.47
N ALA A 188 24.91 8.59 -32.27
CA ALA A 188 25.48 9.42 -33.31
C ALA A 188 25.96 8.48 -34.43
N THR A 189 25.18 8.42 -35.49
CA THR A 189 25.63 7.89 -36.77
C THR A 189 26.66 8.83 -37.34
N THR A 190 27.93 8.54 -37.10
CA THR A 190 29.04 9.07 -37.93
C THR A 190 28.97 8.33 -39.25
N GLY A 191 28.50 9.04 -40.28
CA GLY A 191 28.67 8.71 -41.70
C GLY A 191 29.94 9.38 -42.24
#